data_48a6376198954fa574396060ff0042b1
#
_entry.id   48a6376198954fa574396060ff0042b1
#
_cell.length_a   1.000
_cell.length_b   1.000
_cell.length_c   1.000
_cell.angle_alpha   90.00
_cell.angle_beta   90.00
_cell.angle_gamma   90.00
#
_symmetry.space_group_name_H-M   'P 1'
#
loop_
_entity.id
_entity.type
_entity.pdbx_description
1 polymer ?
#
loop_
_entity_poly.entity_id
_entity_poly.type
_entity_poly.pdbx_seq_one_letter_code
_entity_poly.pdbx_strand_id
1 'polypeptide(L)'
;AKAYPDITKYEIRKAVDAAFTAFYDYEAQVKAKGQQIISKAREEHKPIVVLAGRPYHIDPKVNHSIDRLITNMGAALVSEDAVSSHIKTKELNRDLQVLNQWTYHGRLYSAADYVTTQSDMQLVQLVSFGCGTDAITTDEMRSILEEGGKLYTQLKIDDINNLGAVK
;
A
#
# COMPACT_ATOMS: atom_id res chain seq x y z
N ALA A 1 26.88 20.80 -3.32
CA ALA A 1 28.25 21.31 -3.15
C ALA A 1 28.34 22.84 -3.03
N LYS A 2 27.56 23.64 -3.81
CA LYS A 2 27.60 25.11 -3.67
C LYS A 2 26.91 25.62 -2.39
N ALA A 3 25.90 24.92 -1.89
CA ALA A 3 25.17 25.29 -0.67
C ALA A 3 25.91 24.89 0.62
N TYR A 4 26.80 23.89 0.53
CA TYR A 4 27.57 23.35 1.65
C TYR A 4 29.04 23.21 1.20
N PRO A 5 29.83 24.32 1.25
CA PRO A 5 31.20 24.35 0.72
C PRO A 5 32.17 23.41 1.47
N ASP A 6 31.89 23.13 2.73
CA ASP A 6 32.71 22.27 3.60
C ASP A 6 32.49 20.76 3.39
N ILE A 7 31.48 20.39 2.56
CA ILE A 7 31.16 19.00 2.27
C ILE A 7 31.64 18.62 0.87
N THR A 8 32.48 17.63 0.79
CA THR A 8 33.05 17.13 -0.47
C THR A 8 32.00 16.34 -1.29
N LYS A 9 32.17 16.29 -2.61
CA LYS A 9 31.33 15.45 -3.48
C LYS A 9 31.39 13.96 -3.10
N TYR A 10 32.53 13.51 -2.57
CA TYR A 10 32.71 12.14 -2.11
C TYR A 10 31.83 11.84 -0.89
N GLU A 11 31.82 12.73 0.10
CA GLU A 11 30.97 12.57 1.30
C GLU A 11 29.48 12.60 0.95
N ILE A 12 29.08 13.48 0.02
CA ILE A 12 27.69 13.51 -0.47
C ILE A 12 27.32 12.17 -1.12
N ARG A 13 28.17 11.63 -2.00
CA ARG A 13 27.93 10.36 -2.66
C ARG A 13 27.82 9.22 -1.65
N LYS A 14 28.75 9.14 -0.70
CA LYS A 14 28.74 8.15 0.36
C LYS A 14 27.47 8.22 1.22
N ALA A 15 27.00 9.43 1.54
CA ALA A 15 25.75 9.63 2.28
C ALA A 15 24.51 9.17 1.46
N VAL A 16 24.49 9.46 0.16
CA VAL A 16 23.42 9.02 -0.75
C VAL A 16 23.39 7.49 -0.84
N ASP A 17 24.55 6.86 -1.05
CA ASP A 17 24.65 5.39 -1.13
C ASP A 17 24.17 4.73 0.18
N ALA A 18 24.56 5.27 1.33
CA ALA A 18 24.10 4.79 2.64
C ALA A 18 22.59 4.96 2.83
N ALA A 19 22.03 6.09 2.38
CA ALA A 19 20.60 6.34 2.45
C ALA A 19 19.78 5.36 1.59
N PHE A 20 20.23 5.09 0.35
CA PHE A 20 19.58 4.10 -0.52
C PHE A 20 19.70 2.69 0.03
N THR A 21 20.86 2.32 0.60
CA THR A 21 21.02 1.01 1.25
C THR A 21 20.00 0.86 2.39
N ALA A 22 19.94 1.84 3.29
CA ALA A 22 18.97 1.82 4.40
C ALA A 22 17.51 1.77 3.92
N PHE A 23 17.20 2.46 2.82
CA PHE A 23 15.87 2.44 2.22
C PHE A 23 15.49 1.04 1.69
N TYR A 24 16.39 0.40 0.93
CA TYR A 24 16.14 -0.95 0.41
C TYR A 24 16.08 -2.01 1.52
N ASP A 25 16.92 -1.86 2.56
CA ASP A 25 16.86 -2.73 3.74
C ASP A 25 15.51 -2.60 4.47
N TYR A 26 15.00 -1.38 4.60
CA TYR A 26 13.68 -1.14 5.16
C TYR A 26 12.56 -1.81 4.32
N GLU A 27 12.56 -1.61 3.00
CA GLU A 27 11.59 -2.25 2.13
C GLU A 27 11.64 -3.78 2.24
N ALA A 28 12.85 -4.37 2.30
CA ALA A 28 13.01 -5.81 2.48
C ALA A 28 12.44 -6.31 3.81
N GLN A 29 12.61 -5.54 4.90
CA GLN A 29 12.06 -5.87 6.20
C GLN A 29 10.53 -5.80 6.21
N VAL A 30 9.93 -4.78 5.59
CA VAL A 30 8.46 -4.65 5.45
C VAL A 30 7.89 -5.86 4.72
N LYS A 31 8.50 -6.25 3.60
CA LYS A 31 8.11 -7.44 2.82
C LYS A 31 8.22 -8.73 3.64
N ALA A 32 9.35 -8.94 4.29
CA ALA A 32 9.56 -10.12 5.11
C ALA A 32 8.52 -10.21 6.25
N LYS A 33 8.21 -9.08 6.89
CA LYS A 33 7.19 -9.02 7.93
C LYS A 33 5.80 -9.28 7.38
N GLY A 34 5.45 -8.71 6.23
CA GLY A 34 4.19 -8.98 5.54
C GLY A 34 4.02 -10.46 5.21
N GLN A 35 5.05 -11.11 4.66
CA GLN A 35 5.01 -12.55 4.37
C GLN A 35 4.83 -13.40 5.63
N GLN A 36 5.45 -13.04 6.75
CA GLN A 36 5.24 -13.74 8.03
C GLN A 36 3.78 -13.64 8.48
N ILE A 37 3.17 -12.44 8.37
CA ILE A 37 1.76 -12.22 8.72
C ILE A 37 0.84 -13.03 7.81
N ILE A 38 1.06 -13.00 6.50
CA ILE A 38 0.29 -13.73 5.49
C ILE A 38 0.37 -15.25 5.75
N SER A 39 1.57 -15.79 5.94
CA SER A 39 1.75 -17.23 6.21
C SER A 39 1.01 -17.65 7.47
N LYS A 40 1.17 -16.91 8.55
CA LYS A 40 0.47 -17.18 9.81
C LYS A 40 -1.06 -17.09 9.66
N ALA A 41 -1.57 -16.10 8.93
CA ALA A 41 -2.99 -15.96 8.68
C ALA A 41 -3.56 -17.17 7.92
N ARG A 42 -2.83 -17.69 6.94
CA ARG A 42 -3.19 -18.88 6.17
C ARG A 42 -3.21 -20.15 7.04
N GLU A 43 -2.21 -20.31 7.91
CA GLU A 43 -2.18 -21.40 8.90
C GLU A 43 -3.39 -21.34 9.85
N GLU A 44 -3.81 -20.13 10.23
CA GLU A 44 -4.94 -19.90 11.13
C GLU A 44 -6.29 -19.80 10.38
N HIS A 45 -6.33 -19.98 9.07
CA HIS A 45 -7.51 -19.84 8.20
C HIS A 45 -8.22 -18.49 8.36
N LYS A 46 -7.47 -17.41 8.60
CA LYS A 46 -7.99 -16.05 8.71
C LYS A 46 -8.05 -15.37 7.36
N PRO A 47 -9.09 -14.58 7.09
CA PRO A 47 -9.10 -13.70 5.93
C PRO A 47 -7.99 -12.66 6.05
N ILE A 48 -7.44 -12.25 4.91
CA ILE A 48 -6.35 -11.27 4.84
C ILE A 48 -6.85 -10.00 4.17
N VAL A 49 -6.64 -8.87 4.82
CA VAL A 49 -6.95 -7.55 4.26
C VAL A 49 -5.64 -6.82 3.97
N VAL A 50 -5.53 -6.33 2.74
CA VAL A 50 -4.48 -5.41 2.32
C VAL A 50 -5.00 -3.98 2.49
N LEU A 51 -4.39 -3.22 3.40
CA LEU A 51 -4.73 -1.81 3.60
C LEU A 51 -3.89 -0.96 2.64
N ALA A 52 -4.55 -0.39 1.66
CA ALA A 52 -3.95 0.45 0.63
C ALA A 52 -4.23 1.93 0.90
N GLY A 53 -3.29 2.79 0.58
CA GLY A 53 -3.45 4.22 0.74
C GLY A 53 -2.11 4.94 0.71
N ARG A 54 -2.10 6.19 1.08
CA ARG A 54 -0.86 6.97 1.19
C ARG A 54 -0.03 6.47 2.38
N PRO A 55 1.30 6.62 2.36
CA PRO A 55 2.16 6.09 3.43
C PRO A 55 1.75 6.52 4.85
N TYR A 56 1.18 7.71 5.02
CA TYR A 56 0.72 8.17 6.33
C TYR A 56 -0.61 7.55 6.79
N HIS A 57 -1.36 6.87 5.91
CA HIS A 57 -2.60 6.18 6.28
C HIS A 57 -2.38 4.96 7.18
N ILE A 58 -1.15 4.47 7.33
CA ILE A 58 -0.83 3.41 8.29
C ILE A 58 -0.77 3.90 9.74
N ASP A 59 -0.68 5.22 9.98
CA ASP A 59 -0.70 5.77 11.34
C ASP A 59 -2.11 5.64 11.94
N PRO A 60 -2.26 5.00 13.13
CA PRO A 60 -3.57 4.77 13.76
C PRO A 60 -4.35 6.04 14.10
N LYS A 61 -3.68 7.17 14.28
CA LYS A 61 -4.34 8.46 14.50
C LYS A 61 -4.91 9.03 13.21
N VAL A 62 -4.21 8.80 12.09
CA VAL A 62 -4.64 9.25 10.76
C VAL A 62 -5.76 8.38 10.23
N ASN A 63 -5.67 7.06 10.39
CA ASN A 63 -6.68 6.12 9.90
C ASN A 63 -7.85 5.90 10.88
N HIS A 64 -7.95 6.69 11.96
CA HIS A 64 -9.01 6.60 12.96
C HIS A 64 -9.17 5.19 13.56
N SER A 65 -8.10 4.44 13.69
CA SER A 65 -8.05 3.05 14.18
C SER A 65 -8.81 2.03 13.33
N ILE A 66 -8.93 2.28 12.02
CA ILE A 66 -9.46 1.29 11.06
C ILE A 66 -8.64 0.00 11.06
N ASP A 67 -7.32 0.10 11.24
CA ASP A 67 -6.42 -1.04 11.42
C ASP A 67 -6.87 -1.96 12.58
N ARG A 68 -7.24 -1.38 13.72
CA ARG A 68 -7.77 -2.13 14.87
C ARG A 68 -9.18 -2.66 14.62
N LEU A 69 -10.01 -1.91 13.91
CA LEU A 69 -11.33 -2.37 13.54
C LEU A 69 -11.25 -3.64 12.71
N ILE A 70 -10.43 -3.66 11.65
CA ILE A 70 -10.24 -4.81 10.77
C ILE A 70 -9.69 -6.01 11.54
N THR A 71 -8.67 -5.80 12.37
CA THR A 71 -8.07 -6.90 13.14
C THR A 71 -9.00 -7.44 14.22
N ASN A 72 -9.84 -6.60 14.84
CA ASN A 72 -10.87 -7.03 15.80
C ASN A 72 -12.01 -7.82 15.16
N MET A 73 -12.21 -7.71 13.85
CA MET A 73 -13.14 -8.54 13.09
C MET A 73 -12.55 -9.92 12.75
N GLY A 74 -11.33 -10.21 13.20
CA GLY A 74 -10.66 -11.50 13.02
C GLY A 74 -9.83 -11.61 11.74
N ALA A 75 -9.70 -10.56 10.94
CA ALA A 75 -8.85 -10.56 9.76
C ALA A 75 -7.37 -10.26 10.12
N ALA A 76 -6.46 -10.83 9.35
CA ALA A 76 -5.07 -10.40 9.34
C ALA A 76 -4.93 -9.15 8.46
N LEU A 77 -4.08 -8.23 8.85
CA LEU A 77 -3.88 -6.96 8.15
C LEU A 77 -2.43 -6.80 7.72
N VAL A 78 -2.24 -6.42 6.47
CA VAL A 78 -0.95 -6.02 5.90
C VAL A 78 -1.11 -4.73 5.10
N SER A 79 -0.06 -3.93 4.99
CA SER A 79 -0.04 -2.73 4.15
C SER A 79 0.26 -3.08 2.68
N GLU A 80 -0.08 -2.18 1.75
CA GLU A 80 0.13 -2.40 0.32
C GLU A 80 1.60 -2.57 -0.04
N ASP A 81 2.53 -1.93 0.68
CA ASP A 81 3.97 -2.02 0.43
C ASP A 81 4.55 -3.40 0.81
N ALA A 82 3.86 -4.16 1.66
CA ALA A 82 4.23 -5.54 1.96
C ALA A 82 3.98 -6.51 0.78
N VAL A 83 3.07 -6.16 -0.13
CA VAL A 83 2.65 -7.02 -1.25
C VAL A 83 2.92 -6.43 -2.64
N SER A 84 3.03 -5.12 -2.78
CA SER A 84 3.21 -4.43 -4.07
C SER A 84 4.46 -4.81 -4.85
N SER A 85 5.46 -5.36 -4.18
CA SER A 85 6.72 -5.77 -4.81
C SER A 85 6.68 -7.16 -5.44
N HIS A 86 5.62 -7.91 -5.24
CA HIS A 86 5.46 -9.21 -5.88
C HIS A 86 5.20 -9.07 -7.39
N ILE A 87 4.72 -7.89 -7.80
CA ILE A 87 4.55 -7.55 -9.23
C ILE A 87 5.24 -6.23 -9.49
N LYS A 88 6.23 -6.21 -10.37
CA LYS A 88 6.81 -4.94 -10.81
C LYS A 88 5.76 -4.17 -11.59
N THR A 89 5.68 -2.87 -11.38
CA THR A 89 4.72 -1.98 -12.06
C THR A 89 4.77 -2.05 -13.60
N LYS A 90 5.89 -2.51 -14.16
CA LYS A 90 6.05 -2.75 -15.61
C LYS A 90 5.55 -4.12 -16.07
N GLU A 91 5.21 -4.99 -15.13
CA GLU A 91 4.80 -6.39 -15.37
C GLU A 91 3.31 -6.60 -14.99
N LEU A 92 2.54 -5.52 -14.82
CA LEU A 92 1.08 -5.63 -14.66
C LEU A 92 0.52 -6.34 -15.89
N ASN A 93 -0.20 -7.44 -15.66
CA ASN A 93 -0.78 -8.27 -16.72
C ASN A 93 -2.01 -7.63 -17.41
N ARG A 94 -2.12 -6.30 -17.34
CA ARG A 94 -3.25 -5.55 -17.88
C ARG A 94 -2.85 -4.16 -18.36
N ASP A 95 -3.58 -3.64 -19.30
CA ASP A 95 -3.45 -2.26 -19.75
C ASP A 95 -4.11 -1.34 -18.72
N LEU A 96 -3.35 -0.38 -18.22
CA LEU A 96 -3.87 0.67 -17.35
C LEU A 96 -4.55 1.76 -18.17
N GLN A 97 -5.65 2.30 -17.67
CA GLN A 97 -6.35 3.42 -18.32
C GLN A 97 -5.53 4.71 -18.31
N VAL A 98 -4.64 4.84 -17.32
CA VAL A 98 -3.75 6.00 -17.18
C VAL A 98 -2.29 5.60 -17.21
N LEU A 99 -1.44 6.50 -17.72
CA LEU A 99 0.00 6.26 -17.74
C LEU A 99 0.56 6.11 -16.32
N ASN A 100 1.11 4.95 -16.02
CA ASN A 100 1.73 4.66 -14.74
C ASN A 100 3.14 5.24 -14.67
N GLN A 101 3.25 6.50 -14.23
CA GLN A 101 4.51 7.25 -14.17
C GLN A 101 4.96 7.62 -12.75
N TRP A 102 4.14 7.34 -11.74
CA TRP A 102 4.46 7.65 -10.34
C TRP A 102 4.59 6.39 -9.49
N THR A 103 5.62 6.35 -8.68
CA THR A 103 5.93 5.22 -7.81
C THR A 103 4.77 4.87 -6.86
N TYR A 104 4.13 5.88 -6.29
CA TYR A 104 3.01 5.69 -5.36
C TYR A 104 1.81 5.00 -6.06
N HIS A 105 1.36 5.51 -7.19
CA HIS A 105 0.27 4.92 -7.97
C HIS A 105 0.62 3.49 -8.39
N GLY A 106 1.82 3.29 -8.90
CA GLY A 106 2.30 1.98 -9.31
C GLY A 106 2.30 0.94 -8.18
N ARG A 107 2.61 1.36 -6.95
CA ARG A 107 2.52 0.47 -5.79
C ARG A 107 1.08 0.04 -5.51
N LEU A 108 0.14 0.98 -5.55
CA LEU A 108 -1.28 0.69 -5.35
C LEU A 108 -1.80 -0.30 -6.42
N TYR A 109 -1.50 -0.04 -7.68
CA TYR A 109 -1.93 -0.90 -8.79
C TYR A 109 -1.31 -2.30 -8.70
N SER A 110 -0.04 -2.40 -8.34
CA SER A 110 0.62 -3.69 -8.12
C SER A 110 0.03 -4.47 -6.96
N ALA A 111 -0.33 -3.80 -5.87
CA ALA A 111 -1.00 -4.43 -4.74
C ALA A 111 -2.40 -4.93 -5.11
N ALA A 112 -3.16 -4.14 -5.88
CA ALA A 112 -4.48 -4.55 -6.37
C ALA A 112 -4.38 -5.77 -7.29
N ASP A 113 -3.49 -5.72 -8.27
CA ASP A 113 -3.29 -6.84 -9.20
C ASP A 113 -2.84 -8.12 -8.46
N TYR A 114 -1.93 -7.99 -7.49
CA TYR A 114 -1.55 -9.13 -6.64
C TYR A 114 -2.76 -9.71 -5.88
N VAL A 115 -3.61 -8.87 -5.28
CA VAL A 115 -4.80 -9.32 -4.55
C VAL A 115 -5.78 -10.07 -5.45
N THR A 116 -5.90 -9.71 -6.73
CA THR A 116 -6.76 -10.45 -7.67
C THR A 116 -6.32 -11.89 -7.88
N THR A 117 -5.04 -12.18 -7.71
CA THR A 117 -4.49 -13.55 -7.84
C THR A 117 -4.65 -14.40 -6.58
N GLN A 118 -5.12 -13.81 -5.46
CA GLN A 118 -5.19 -14.48 -4.16
C GLN A 118 -6.65 -14.66 -3.73
N SER A 119 -7.11 -15.90 -3.54
CA SER A 119 -8.50 -16.19 -3.14
C SER A 119 -8.83 -15.73 -1.71
N ASP A 120 -7.84 -15.70 -0.83
CA ASP A 120 -7.94 -15.43 0.60
C ASP A 120 -7.69 -13.95 0.97
N MET A 121 -7.48 -13.08 -0.03
CA MET A 121 -7.18 -11.67 0.18
C MET A 121 -8.28 -10.75 -0.35
N GLN A 122 -8.49 -9.65 0.37
CA GLN A 122 -9.28 -8.50 -0.05
C GLN A 122 -8.45 -7.22 0.13
N LEU A 123 -8.83 -6.14 -0.57
CA LEU A 123 -8.16 -4.84 -0.46
C LEU A 123 -9.13 -3.78 0.00
N VAL A 124 -8.69 -2.98 0.97
CA VAL A 124 -9.40 -1.78 1.44
C VAL A 124 -8.51 -0.58 1.15
N GLN A 125 -9.02 0.36 0.34
CA GLN A 125 -8.30 1.59 0.03
C GLN A 125 -8.76 2.73 0.95
N LEU A 126 -7.81 3.33 1.66
CA LEU A 126 -8.04 4.58 2.39
C LEU A 126 -7.76 5.76 1.48
N VAL A 127 -8.68 6.71 1.47
CA VAL A 127 -8.54 7.99 0.75
C VAL A 127 -8.81 9.14 1.71
N SER A 128 -8.14 10.26 1.50
CA SER A 128 -8.35 11.50 2.24
C SER A 128 -8.41 12.67 1.27
N PHE A 129 -9.23 13.66 1.60
CA PHE A 129 -9.42 14.88 0.83
C PHE A 129 -10.05 14.68 -0.57
N GLY A 130 -10.51 15.75 -1.17
CA GLY A 130 -10.92 15.79 -2.57
C GLY A 130 -9.72 15.97 -3.51
N CYS A 131 -8.69 15.13 -3.38
CA CYS A 131 -7.48 15.23 -4.19
C CYS A 131 -7.67 14.56 -5.55
N GLY A 132 -7.39 15.27 -6.63
CA GLY A 132 -7.48 14.71 -7.99
C GLY A 132 -6.59 13.47 -8.20
N THR A 133 -5.48 13.37 -7.48
CA THR A 133 -4.61 12.19 -7.48
C THR A 133 -5.32 10.96 -6.92
N ASP A 134 -6.09 11.11 -5.84
CA ASP A 134 -6.86 10.00 -5.26
C ASP A 134 -8.02 9.60 -6.19
N ALA A 135 -8.64 10.55 -6.89
CA ALA A 135 -9.68 10.24 -7.86
C ALA A 135 -9.16 9.30 -8.98
N ILE A 136 -7.99 9.63 -9.55
CA ILE A 136 -7.36 8.78 -10.58
C ILE A 136 -7.01 7.40 -10.01
N THR A 137 -6.40 7.33 -8.83
CA THR A 137 -6.00 6.04 -8.24
C THR A 137 -7.20 5.20 -7.84
N THR A 138 -8.30 5.79 -7.39
CA THR A 138 -9.51 5.04 -7.02
C THR A 138 -10.19 4.41 -8.21
N ASP A 139 -10.29 5.11 -9.33
CA ASP A 139 -10.91 4.58 -10.54
C ASP A 139 -10.09 3.42 -11.12
N GLU A 140 -8.77 3.55 -11.19
CA GLU A 140 -7.90 2.48 -11.67
C GLU A 140 -7.89 1.27 -10.72
N MET A 141 -7.81 1.50 -9.40
CA MET A 141 -7.87 0.44 -8.40
C MET A 141 -9.17 -0.34 -8.46
N ARG A 142 -10.29 0.36 -8.67
CA ARG A 142 -11.60 -0.25 -8.86
C ARG A 142 -11.61 -1.15 -10.10
N SER A 143 -11.16 -0.62 -11.24
CA SER A 143 -11.08 -1.39 -12.49
C SER A 143 -10.27 -2.66 -12.31
N ILE A 144 -9.08 -2.56 -11.72
CA ILE A 144 -8.20 -3.71 -11.48
C ILE A 144 -8.89 -4.78 -10.62
N LEU A 145 -9.50 -4.39 -9.51
CA LEU A 145 -10.11 -5.32 -8.57
C LEU A 145 -11.38 -5.96 -9.13
N GLU A 146 -12.28 -5.17 -9.72
CA GLU A 146 -13.55 -5.65 -10.27
C GLU A 146 -13.32 -6.59 -11.48
N GLU A 147 -12.40 -6.27 -12.38
CA GLU A 147 -11.98 -7.16 -13.47
C GLU A 147 -11.37 -8.46 -12.96
N GLY A 148 -10.67 -8.41 -11.82
CA GLY A 148 -10.14 -9.57 -11.12
C GLY A 148 -11.16 -10.33 -10.26
N GLY A 149 -12.45 -9.95 -10.32
CA GLY A 149 -13.53 -10.59 -9.55
C GLY A 149 -13.49 -10.31 -8.05
N LYS A 150 -12.85 -9.21 -7.63
CA LYS A 150 -12.77 -8.75 -6.24
C LYS A 150 -13.70 -7.58 -5.99
N LEU A 151 -14.15 -7.45 -4.75
CA LEU A 151 -14.86 -6.25 -4.32
C LEU A 151 -13.88 -5.09 -4.19
N TYR A 152 -14.28 -3.92 -4.69
CA TYR A 152 -13.58 -2.68 -4.41
C TYR A 152 -14.18 -2.01 -3.17
N THR A 153 -13.37 -1.84 -2.14
CA THR A 153 -13.77 -1.16 -0.89
C THR A 153 -12.94 0.09 -0.70
N GLN A 154 -13.60 1.24 -0.67
CA GLN A 154 -12.99 2.55 -0.43
C GLN A 154 -13.53 3.15 0.86
N LEU A 155 -12.65 3.60 1.73
CA LEU A 155 -12.99 4.33 2.95
C LEU A 155 -12.39 5.74 2.89
N LYS A 156 -13.25 6.74 2.95
CA LYS A 156 -12.85 8.14 3.02
C LYS A 156 -12.70 8.54 4.49
N ILE A 157 -11.46 8.67 4.95
CA ILE A 157 -11.13 8.79 6.38
C ILE A 157 -11.45 10.15 6.99
N ASP A 158 -11.48 11.21 6.19
CA ASP A 158 -11.85 12.57 6.65
C ASP A 158 -13.35 12.69 7.01
N ASP A 159 -14.19 11.81 6.50
CA ASP A 159 -15.63 11.78 6.79
C ASP A 159 -16.00 10.77 7.90
N ILE A 160 -15.04 10.02 8.44
CA ILE A 160 -15.30 8.99 9.44
C ILE A 160 -15.40 9.64 10.84
N ASN A 161 -16.60 9.99 11.22
CA ASN A 161 -16.91 10.44 12.58
C ASN A 161 -17.36 9.30 13.51
N ASN A 162 -17.69 8.13 12.95
CA ASN A 162 -18.18 6.98 13.71
C ASN A 162 -17.74 5.67 13.05
N LEU A 163 -16.84 4.93 13.69
CA LEU A 163 -16.40 3.61 13.25
C LEU A 163 -17.52 2.57 13.13
N GLY A 164 -18.65 2.78 13.81
CA GLY A 164 -19.83 1.92 13.66
C GLY A 164 -20.44 1.91 12.27
N ALA A 165 -20.21 2.95 11.49
CA ALA A 165 -20.67 3.04 10.08
C ALA A 165 -19.73 2.30 9.10
N VAL A 166 -18.55 1.88 9.56
CA VAL A 166 -17.56 1.17 8.74
C VAL A 166 -17.71 -0.35 8.84
N LYS A 167 -18.44 -0.83 9.85
CA LYS A 167 -18.78 -2.27 10.01
C LYS A 167 -19.83 -2.67 9.00
#